data_5326e4af4f54e3d7628fbc3f6babac4c
#
_entry.id   5326e4af4f54e3d7628fbc3f6babac4c
#
_cell.length_a   1.000
_cell.length_b   1.000
_cell.length_c   1.000
_cell.angle_alpha   90.00
_cell.angle_beta   90.00
_cell.angle_gamma   90.00
#
_symmetry.space_group_name_H-M   'P 1'
#
loop_
_entity.id
_entity.type
_entity.pdbx_description
1 polymer ?
#
loop_
_entity_poly.entity_id
_entity_poly.type
_entity_poly.pdbx_seq_one_letter_code
_entity_poly.pdbx_strand_id
1 'polypeptide(L)'
;VDVNLGMEATISDDLSFEAYYTYSDYRSASIGQYYLSYGGFAENVAEGITDYDQYVANLKSTTLNDDRQNMQKLFAGIQYNMFEMAGGQAIMAAGVETFDIDYAALVDAQSEAGLVGGSAGNSAEGSRSVKAVTAEAILPFTDYLEVDLAVRYDDYSDFGSEVSPRAGITFTMIDNLILKASYGQGFRAPELSSLYG
;
A
#
# COMPACT_ATOMS: atom_id res chain seq x y z
N VAL A 1 14.95 4.19 -0.26
CA VAL A 1 15.60 3.77 -1.55
C VAL A 1 14.58 2.99 -2.34
N ASP A 2 14.43 3.32 -3.63
CA ASP A 2 13.52 2.61 -4.54
C ASP A 2 14.30 2.07 -5.74
N VAL A 3 14.09 0.81 -6.06
CA VAL A 3 14.69 0.14 -7.21
C VAL A 3 13.59 -0.58 -7.99
N ASN A 4 13.52 -0.29 -9.29
CA ASN A 4 12.63 -0.99 -10.22
C ASN A 4 13.47 -1.59 -11.35
N LEU A 5 13.30 -2.88 -11.57
CA LEU A 5 13.90 -3.61 -12.68
C LEU A 5 12.79 -4.29 -13.45
N GLY A 6 12.74 -4.07 -14.75
CA GLY A 6 11.71 -4.63 -15.61
C GLY A 6 12.26 -5.15 -16.91
N MET A 7 11.54 -6.08 -17.51
CA MET A 7 11.76 -6.58 -18.85
C MET A 7 10.43 -6.72 -19.59
N GLU A 8 10.46 -6.43 -20.85
CA GLU A 8 9.36 -6.65 -21.80
C GLU A 8 9.89 -7.45 -22.97
N ALA A 9 9.11 -8.36 -23.50
CA ALA A 9 9.47 -9.17 -24.65
C ALA A 9 8.26 -9.40 -25.57
N THR A 10 8.41 -9.12 -26.84
CA THR A 10 7.48 -9.55 -27.88
C THR A 10 7.86 -10.96 -28.31
N ILE A 11 7.02 -11.95 -27.98
CA ILE A 11 7.26 -13.36 -28.26
C ILE A 11 6.82 -13.72 -29.69
N SER A 12 5.68 -13.13 -30.10
CA SER A 12 5.14 -13.21 -31.45
C SER A 12 4.35 -11.95 -31.77
N ASP A 13 3.78 -11.85 -32.97
CA ASP A 13 2.93 -10.72 -33.36
C ASP A 13 1.70 -10.57 -32.44
N ASP A 14 1.28 -11.67 -31.81
CA ASP A 14 0.07 -11.69 -30.95
C ASP A 14 0.38 -11.84 -29.47
N LEU A 15 1.62 -12.14 -29.08
CA LEU A 15 1.96 -12.46 -27.68
C LEU A 15 3.11 -11.60 -27.18
N SER A 16 2.86 -10.85 -26.13
CA SER A 16 3.88 -10.14 -25.35
C SER A 16 3.94 -10.65 -23.91
N PHE A 17 5.11 -10.47 -23.32
CA PHE A 17 5.40 -10.81 -21.93
C PHE A 17 6.03 -9.60 -21.26
N GLU A 18 5.68 -9.38 -19.99
CA GLU A 18 6.34 -8.41 -19.12
C GLU A 18 6.64 -9.02 -17.76
N ALA A 19 7.71 -8.59 -17.15
CA ALA A 19 8.02 -8.90 -15.76
C ALA A 19 8.76 -7.74 -15.12
N TYR A 20 8.48 -7.48 -13.85
CA TYR A 20 9.22 -6.48 -13.10
C TYR A 20 9.40 -6.89 -11.64
N TYR A 21 10.51 -6.43 -11.09
CA TYR A 21 10.82 -6.49 -9.67
C TYR A 21 10.92 -5.08 -9.12
N THR A 22 10.24 -4.83 -8.01
CA THR A 22 10.30 -3.58 -7.25
C THR A 22 10.80 -3.86 -5.85
N TYR A 23 11.77 -3.09 -5.42
CA TYR A 23 12.24 -3.02 -4.05
C TYR A 23 12.09 -1.59 -3.54
N SER A 24 11.48 -1.41 -2.38
CA SER A 24 11.37 -0.10 -1.72
C SER A 24 11.76 -0.24 -0.24
N ASP A 25 12.66 0.61 0.22
CA ASP A 25 13.06 0.73 1.61
C ASP A 25 12.85 2.17 2.06
N TYR A 26 11.91 2.35 2.95
CA TYR A 26 11.54 3.62 3.54
C TYR A 26 11.86 3.62 5.03
N ARG A 27 12.49 4.71 5.48
CA ARG A 27 12.69 4.96 6.91
C ARG A 27 12.44 6.44 7.20
N SER A 28 11.70 6.69 8.27
CA SER A 28 11.46 8.02 8.81
C SER A 28 11.76 8.00 10.30
N ALA A 29 12.66 8.88 10.75
CA ALA A 29 12.93 9.09 12.16
C ALA A 29 12.54 10.52 12.54
N SER A 30 11.71 10.67 13.55
CA SER A 30 11.24 11.95 14.06
C SER A 30 11.66 12.11 15.52
N ILE A 31 12.35 13.20 15.82
CA ILE A 31 12.76 13.55 17.18
C ILE A 31 11.98 14.78 17.62
N GLY A 32 11.16 14.62 18.62
CA GLY A 32 10.45 15.70 19.28
C GLY A 32 11.22 16.20 20.50
N GLN A 33 11.33 17.51 20.67
CA GLN A 33 12.04 18.11 21.81
C GLN A 33 11.09 18.95 22.67
N TYR A 34 11.41 19.05 23.95
CA TYR A 34 10.67 19.88 24.91
C TYR A 34 9.23 19.44 25.16
N TYR A 35 8.96 18.14 25.05
CA TYR A 35 7.71 17.55 25.52
C TYR A 35 7.66 17.53 27.04
N LEU A 36 6.46 17.50 27.61
CA LEU A 36 6.27 17.50 29.06
C LEU A 36 6.55 16.11 29.66
N SER A 37 7.56 16.01 30.53
CA SER A 37 7.83 14.82 31.33
C SER A 37 6.92 14.77 32.56
N TYR A 38 6.03 13.79 32.64
CA TYR A 38 5.24 13.56 33.86
C TYR A 38 6.09 13.04 35.02
N GLY A 39 7.14 12.28 34.73
CA GLY A 39 8.12 11.87 35.75
C GLY A 39 8.86 13.06 36.36
N GLY A 40 9.39 13.95 35.53
CA GLY A 40 10.05 15.16 36.00
C GLY A 40 9.11 16.12 36.72
N PHE A 41 7.83 16.18 36.33
CA PHE A 41 6.84 16.93 37.12
C PHE A 41 6.63 16.32 38.53
N ALA A 42 6.49 15.00 38.60
CA ALA A 42 6.33 14.31 39.88
C ALA A 42 7.54 14.47 40.81
N GLU A 43 8.76 14.42 40.26
CA GLU A 43 10.01 14.66 40.97
C GLU A 43 10.08 16.07 41.54
N ASN A 44 9.76 17.08 40.72
CA ASN A 44 9.72 18.46 41.20
C ASN A 44 8.78 18.68 42.36
N VAL A 45 7.62 18.00 42.37
CA VAL A 45 6.66 18.09 43.45
C VAL A 45 7.17 17.35 44.67
N ALA A 46 7.71 16.15 44.53
CA ALA A 46 8.18 15.30 45.64
C ALA A 46 9.39 15.92 46.36
N GLU A 47 10.31 16.53 45.60
CA GLU A 47 11.53 17.14 46.16
C GLU A 47 11.36 18.61 46.52
N GLY A 48 10.20 19.21 46.22
CA GLY A 48 9.92 20.60 46.52
C GLY A 48 10.84 21.59 45.77
N ILE A 49 11.14 21.29 44.50
CA ILE A 49 12.00 22.11 43.67
C ILE A 49 11.37 23.48 43.45
N THR A 50 12.07 24.53 43.88
CA THR A 50 11.63 25.95 43.73
C THR A 50 12.53 26.75 42.80
N ASP A 51 13.69 26.24 42.44
CA ASP A 51 14.55 26.83 41.44
C ASP A 51 13.90 26.68 40.07
N TYR A 52 13.67 27.80 39.38
CA TYR A 52 12.96 27.83 38.09
C TYR A 52 13.67 27.06 36.99
N ASP A 53 14.98 27.22 36.90
CA ASP A 53 15.76 26.60 35.82
C ASP A 53 15.81 25.09 35.98
N GLN A 54 16.00 24.62 37.21
CA GLN A 54 15.95 23.19 37.54
C GLN A 54 14.53 22.63 37.32
N TYR A 55 13.50 23.34 37.75
CA TYR A 55 12.11 22.94 37.59
C TYR A 55 11.78 22.72 36.09
N VAL A 56 12.13 23.69 35.24
CA VAL A 56 11.88 23.59 33.79
C VAL A 56 12.76 22.54 33.14
N ALA A 57 14.00 22.34 33.61
CA ALA A 57 14.89 21.31 33.07
C ALA A 57 14.32 19.90 33.29
N ASN A 58 13.79 19.60 34.47
CA ASN A 58 13.18 18.32 34.82
C ASN A 58 11.89 18.02 34.03
N LEU A 59 11.16 19.07 33.60
CA LEU A 59 9.96 18.93 32.79
C LEU A 59 10.22 18.56 31.32
N LYS A 60 11.43 18.69 30.83
CA LYS A 60 11.75 18.46 29.41
C LYS A 60 11.95 16.99 29.12
N SER A 61 11.25 16.50 28.12
CA SER A 61 11.45 15.16 27.55
C SER A 61 11.72 15.25 26.04
N THR A 62 12.46 14.30 25.55
CA THR A 62 12.72 14.11 24.11
C THR A 62 12.03 12.83 23.67
N THR A 63 11.27 12.89 22.61
CA THR A 63 10.55 11.75 22.01
C THR A 63 11.23 11.28 20.75
N LEU A 64 11.13 10.00 20.46
CA LEU A 64 11.64 9.38 19.23
C LEU A 64 10.55 8.49 18.63
N ASN A 65 10.24 8.74 17.35
CA ASN A 65 9.49 7.79 16.51
C ASN A 65 10.41 7.34 15.36
N ASP A 66 10.53 6.04 15.13
CA ASP A 66 11.34 5.45 14.06
C ASP A 66 10.44 4.50 13.25
N ASP A 67 9.95 4.99 12.10
CA ASP A 67 9.10 4.25 11.19
C ASP A 67 9.94 3.63 10.08
N ARG A 68 9.74 2.36 9.83
CA ARG A 68 10.42 1.59 8.79
C ARG A 68 9.43 0.80 7.99
N GLN A 69 9.63 0.76 6.68
CA GLN A 69 8.87 -0.09 5.79
C GLN A 69 9.79 -0.63 4.70
N ASN A 70 9.82 -1.94 4.56
CA ASN A 70 10.48 -2.62 3.47
C ASN A 70 9.42 -3.30 2.60
N MET A 71 9.52 -3.16 1.29
CA MET A 71 8.59 -3.75 0.35
C MET A 71 9.34 -4.41 -0.80
N GLN A 72 8.95 -5.61 -1.14
CA GLN A 72 9.42 -6.33 -2.31
C GLN A 72 8.22 -6.82 -3.12
N LYS A 73 8.27 -6.62 -4.43
CA LYS A 73 7.21 -7.00 -5.35
C LYS A 73 7.81 -7.64 -6.59
N LEU A 74 7.28 -8.77 -6.99
CA LEU A 74 7.56 -9.41 -8.25
C LEU A 74 6.26 -9.58 -9.01
N PHE A 75 6.25 -9.18 -10.27
CA PHE A 75 5.14 -9.35 -11.19
C PHE A 75 5.62 -10.04 -12.47
N ALA A 76 4.78 -10.89 -13.04
CA ALA A 76 4.93 -11.41 -14.38
C ALA A 76 3.57 -11.48 -15.06
N GLY A 77 3.51 -11.03 -16.31
CA GLY A 77 2.27 -10.96 -17.08
C GLY A 77 2.47 -11.27 -18.55
N ILE A 78 1.38 -11.62 -19.18
CA ILE A 78 1.27 -11.80 -20.63
C ILE A 78 0.10 -11.00 -21.17
N GLN A 79 0.23 -10.53 -22.40
CA GLN A 79 -0.86 -10.01 -23.19
C GLN A 79 -0.94 -10.81 -24.49
N TYR A 80 -2.15 -11.19 -24.85
CA TYR A 80 -2.42 -11.98 -26.05
C TYR A 80 -3.53 -11.38 -26.88
N ASN A 81 -3.23 -11.13 -28.15
CA ASN A 81 -4.21 -10.77 -29.16
C ASN A 81 -4.93 -12.05 -29.58
N MET A 82 -6.22 -12.20 -29.20
CA MET A 82 -6.95 -13.46 -29.37
C MET A 82 -7.46 -13.65 -30.78
N PHE A 83 -8.50 -12.95 -31.14
CA PHE A 83 -9.19 -13.07 -32.42
C PHE A 83 -9.82 -11.74 -32.82
N GLU A 84 -10.03 -11.57 -34.12
CA GLU A 84 -10.69 -10.39 -34.67
C GLU A 84 -12.20 -10.46 -34.43
N MET A 85 -12.75 -9.37 -33.91
CA MET A 85 -14.19 -9.12 -33.74
C MET A 85 -14.64 -8.05 -34.70
N ALA A 86 -15.94 -7.75 -34.82
CA ALA A 86 -16.45 -6.74 -35.73
C ALA A 86 -15.93 -5.32 -35.40
N GLY A 87 -15.57 -5.04 -34.15
CA GLY A 87 -15.02 -3.75 -33.72
C GLY A 87 -13.50 -3.72 -33.58
N GLY A 88 -12.78 -4.80 -33.93
CA GLY A 88 -11.32 -4.90 -33.88
C GLY A 88 -10.82 -6.12 -33.12
N GLN A 89 -9.54 -6.09 -32.75
CA GLN A 89 -8.85 -7.20 -32.11
C GLN A 89 -9.30 -7.38 -30.64
N ALA A 90 -9.78 -8.56 -30.29
CA ALA A 90 -10.00 -8.94 -28.89
C ALA A 90 -8.66 -9.21 -28.21
N ILE A 91 -8.47 -8.67 -27.00
CA ILE A 91 -7.21 -8.75 -26.26
C ILE A 91 -7.48 -9.39 -24.90
N MET A 92 -6.60 -10.26 -24.46
CA MET A 92 -6.57 -10.82 -23.12
C MET A 92 -5.23 -10.50 -22.47
N ALA A 93 -5.26 -10.15 -21.18
CA ALA A 93 -4.08 -10.08 -20.34
C ALA A 93 -4.25 -10.96 -19.11
N ALA A 94 -3.16 -11.58 -18.65
CA ALA A 94 -3.13 -12.32 -17.41
C ALA A 94 -1.80 -12.10 -16.70
N GLY A 95 -1.82 -12.04 -15.38
CA GLY A 95 -0.64 -11.78 -14.57
C GLY A 95 -0.66 -12.47 -13.22
N VAL A 96 0.53 -12.67 -12.70
CA VAL A 96 0.76 -13.15 -11.34
C VAL A 96 1.66 -12.16 -10.60
N GLU A 97 1.40 -11.97 -9.32
CA GLU A 97 2.11 -11.04 -8.48
C GLU A 97 2.41 -11.67 -7.13
N THR A 98 3.59 -11.45 -6.60
CA THR A 98 3.87 -11.63 -5.18
C THR A 98 4.43 -10.34 -4.61
N PHE A 99 4.00 -10.01 -3.40
CA PHE A 99 4.30 -8.77 -2.73
C PHE A 99 4.50 -9.05 -1.25
N ASP A 100 5.66 -8.68 -0.74
CA ASP A 100 6.02 -8.80 0.67
C ASP A 100 6.26 -7.41 1.25
N ILE A 101 5.71 -7.16 2.44
CA ILE A 101 5.89 -5.91 3.16
C ILE A 101 6.21 -6.20 4.62
N ASP A 102 7.28 -5.61 5.11
CA ASP A 102 7.65 -5.54 6.53
C ASP A 102 7.45 -4.10 7.00
N TYR A 103 6.84 -3.95 8.15
CA TYR A 103 6.52 -2.67 8.76
C TYR A 103 6.93 -2.67 10.23
N ALA A 104 7.56 -1.59 10.68
CA ALA A 104 7.84 -1.31 12.08
C ALA A 104 7.64 0.18 12.35
N ALA A 105 6.85 0.50 13.36
CA ALA A 105 6.73 1.83 13.93
C ALA A 105 7.16 1.73 15.41
N LEU A 106 8.31 2.30 15.73
CA LEU A 106 8.90 2.24 17.05
C LEU A 106 8.76 3.58 17.74
N VAL A 107 8.22 3.57 18.95
CA VAL A 107 8.04 4.74 19.80
C VAL A 107 8.98 4.61 20.99
N ASP A 108 9.50 5.71 21.50
CA ASP A 108 10.34 5.66 22.70
C ASP A 108 9.57 5.15 23.93
N ALA A 109 10.27 4.46 24.83
CA ALA A 109 9.69 3.78 25.98
C ALA A 109 8.91 4.70 26.94
N GLN A 110 9.25 5.98 27.03
CA GLN A 110 8.53 6.92 27.90
C GLN A 110 7.20 7.35 27.29
N SER A 111 7.17 7.57 25.98
CA SER A 111 5.94 7.87 25.24
C SER A 111 5.01 6.65 25.26
N GLU A 112 5.54 5.44 25.02
CA GLU A 112 4.79 4.18 25.08
C GLU A 112 4.21 3.91 26.47
N ALA A 113 4.96 4.21 27.54
CA ALA A 113 4.49 4.13 28.92
C ALA A 113 3.51 5.24 29.32
N GLY A 114 3.19 6.21 28.42
CA GLY A 114 2.30 7.34 28.71
C GLY A 114 2.90 8.36 29.69
N LEU A 115 4.23 8.40 29.83
CA LEU A 115 4.93 9.30 30.74
C LEU A 115 5.30 10.66 30.13
N VAL A 116 4.93 10.89 28.88
CA VAL A 116 5.22 12.13 28.13
C VAL A 116 3.92 12.80 27.71
N GLY A 117 3.72 14.04 28.16
CA GLY A 117 2.55 14.83 27.80
C GLY A 117 2.62 15.30 26.34
N GLY A 118 1.56 14.99 25.57
CA GLY A 118 1.50 15.34 24.15
C GLY A 118 2.20 14.36 23.21
N SER A 119 2.80 13.29 23.75
CA SER A 119 3.31 12.17 22.98
C SER A 119 2.76 10.88 23.58
N ALA A 120 2.00 10.15 22.80
CA ALA A 120 1.48 8.84 23.16
C ALA A 120 1.46 7.97 21.89
N GLY A 121 1.79 6.71 22.04
CA GLY A 121 1.77 5.75 20.93
C GLY A 121 2.23 4.39 21.42
N ASN A 122 1.87 3.36 20.69
CA ASN A 122 2.38 2.01 20.88
C ASN A 122 3.34 1.68 19.76
N SER A 123 4.42 0.98 20.09
CA SER A 123 5.26 0.35 19.08
C SER A 123 4.47 -0.76 18.39
N ALA A 124 4.63 -0.87 17.08
CA ALA A 124 3.97 -1.88 16.25
C ALA A 124 4.96 -2.46 15.24
N GLU A 125 4.94 -3.77 15.11
CA GLU A 125 5.71 -4.47 14.08
C GLU A 125 4.82 -5.53 13.42
N GLY A 126 4.93 -5.65 12.11
CA GLY A 126 4.16 -6.65 11.37
C GLY A 126 4.69 -6.88 9.98
N SER A 127 4.30 -8.01 9.41
CA SER A 127 4.63 -8.35 8.03
C SER A 127 3.41 -8.93 7.32
N ARG A 128 3.40 -8.79 6.01
CA ARG A 128 2.36 -9.34 5.13
C ARG A 128 2.97 -9.79 3.84
N SER A 129 2.60 -11.00 3.42
CA SER A 129 2.82 -11.49 2.07
C SER A 129 1.49 -11.56 1.34
N VAL A 130 1.47 -11.16 0.09
CA VAL A 130 0.30 -11.24 -0.79
C VAL A 130 0.69 -11.99 -2.06
N LYS A 131 -0.16 -12.91 -2.49
CA LYS A 131 -0.06 -13.55 -3.80
C LYS A 131 -1.31 -13.20 -4.58
N ALA A 132 -1.16 -12.74 -5.81
CA ALA A 132 -2.29 -12.34 -6.61
C ALA A 132 -2.23 -12.93 -8.01
N VAL A 133 -3.41 -13.13 -8.57
CA VAL A 133 -3.60 -13.50 -9.98
C VAL A 133 -4.60 -12.54 -10.58
N THR A 134 -4.28 -12.00 -11.76
CA THR A 134 -5.16 -11.11 -12.53
C THR A 134 -5.47 -11.71 -13.89
N ALA A 135 -6.67 -11.46 -14.37
CA ALA A 135 -7.06 -11.71 -15.75
C ALA A 135 -7.94 -10.57 -16.23
N GLU A 136 -7.69 -10.10 -17.46
CA GLU A 136 -8.43 -9.03 -18.10
C GLU A 136 -8.74 -9.40 -19.54
N ALA A 137 -9.87 -8.93 -20.06
CA ALA A 137 -10.24 -9.08 -21.48
C ALA A 137 -10.90 -7.80 -21.98
N ILE A 138 -10.48 -7.36 -23.16
CA ILE A 138 -11.08 -6.26 -23.92
C ILE A 138 -11.72 -6.88 -25.16
N LEU A 139 -13.03 -6.68 -25.32
CA LEU A 139 -13.86 -7.30 -26.32
C LEU A 139 -14.57 -6.23 -27.16
N PRO A 140 -14.01 -5.82 -28.31
CA PRO A 140 -14.62 -4.86 -29.22
C PRO A 140 -15.69 -5.56 -30.09
N PHE A 141 -16.92 -5.68 -29.55
CA PHE A 141 -18.00 -6.39 -30.22
C PHE A 141 -18.40 -5.79 -31.56
N THR A 142 -18.37 -4.47 -31.67
CA THR A 142 -18.62 -3.70 -32.88
C THR A 142 -17.81 -2.40 -32.87
N ASP A 143 -17.76 -1.67 -33.97
CA ASP A 143 -17.08 -0.36 -34.07
C ASP A 143 -17.56 0.67 -33.03
N TYR A 144 -18.71 0.44 -32.42
CA TYR A 144 -19.33 1.33 -31.42
C TYR A 144 -19.54 0.69 -30.04
N LEU A 145 -19.25 -0.60 -29.86
CA LEU A 145 -19.45 -1.28 -28.61
C LEU A 145 -18.23 -2.10 -28.19
N GLU A 146 -17.62 -1.69 -27.08
CA GLU A 146 -16.53 -2.39 -26.42
C GLU A 146 -16.94 -2.77 -25.01
N VAL A 147 -16.57 -3.96 -24.57
CA VAL A 147 -16.74 -4.46 -23.20
C VAL A 147 -15.38 -4.80 -22.64
N ASP A 148 -15.09 -4.32 -21.46
CA ASP A 148 -13.92 -4.69 -20.66
C ASP A 148 -14.34 -5.51 -19.43
N LEU A 149 -13.62 -6.60 -19.18
CA LEU A 149 -13.82 -7.49 -18.05
C LEU A 149 -12.48 -7.68 -17.35
N ALA A 150 -12.50 -7.62 -16.03
CA ALA A 150 -11.30 -7.91 -15.23
C ALA A 150 -11.69 -8.65 -13.95
N VAL A 151 -10.78 -9.50 -13.49
CA VAL A 151 -10.87 -10.15 -12.18
C VAL A 151 -9.48 -10.21 -11.56
N ARG A 152 -9.42 -9.92 -10.28
CA ARG A 152 -8.22 -10.10 -9.46
C ARG A 152 -8.57 -10.98 -8.27
N TYR A 153 -7.75 -11.97 -8.02
CA TYR A 153 -7.75 -12.78 -6.81
C TYR A 153 -6.49 -12.45 -6.01
N ASP A 154 -6.64 -12.12 -4.73
CA ASP A 154 -5.57 -11.86 -3.79
C ASP A 154 -5.64 -12.85 -2.62
N ASP A 155 -4.50 -13.37 -2.21
CA ASP A 155 -4.33 -14.24 -1.04
C ASP A 155 -3.31 -13.58 -0.08
N TYR A 156 -3.79 -13.18 1.10
CA TYR A 156 -3.05 -12.46 2.12
C TYR A 156 -2.63 -13.40 3.24
N SER A 157 -1.39 -13.35 3.70
CA SER A 157 -0.86 -14.22 4.75
C SER A 157 -1.53 -14.04 6.12
N ASP A 158 -2.11 -12.89 6.40
CA ASP A 158 -2.62 -12.48 7.73
C ASP A 158 -4.14 -12.28 7.76
N PHE A 159 -4.81 -12.40 6.63
CA PHE A 159 -6.17 -11.90 6.55
C PHE A 159 -7.10 -12.83 5.74
N GLY A 160 -6.55 -13.66 4.84
CA GLY A 160 -7.30 -14.55 3.97
C GLY A 160 -7.33 -14.07 2.52
N SER A 161 -8.30 -14.52 1.74
CA SER A 161 -8.34 -14.26 0.30
C SER A 161 -9.57 -13.46 -0.11
N GLU A 162 -9.44 -12.71 -1.20
CA GLU A 162 -10.49 -11.87 -1.76
C GLU A 162 -10.51 -11.92 -3.28
N VAL A 163 -11.69 -11.71 -3.88
CA VAL A 163 -11.89 -11.62 -5.32
C VAL A 163 -12.48 -10.26 -5.68
N SER A 164 -11.84 -9.56 -6.58
CA SER A 164 -12.23 -8.22 -7.03
C SER A 164 -12.59 -8.25 -8.52
N PRO A 165 -13.87 -8.49 -8.90
CA PRO A 165 -14.33 -8.44 -10.28
C PRO A 165 -14.60 -7.01 -10.72
N ARG A 166 -14.41 -6.74 -12.02
CA ARG A 166 -14.77 -5.49 -12.68
C ARG A 166 -15.33 -5.77 -14.07
N ALA A 167 -16.35 -5.01 -14.48
CA ALA A 167 -16.87 -4.98 -15.82
C ALA A 167 -17.07 -3.54 -16.26
N GLY A 168 -16.77 -3.23 -17.51
CA GLY A 168 -16.97 -1.94 -18.15
C GLY A 168 -17.59 -2.08 -19.51
N ILE A 169 -18.25 -1.01 -19.95
CA ILE A 169 -18.83 -0.88 -21.28
C ILE A 169 -18.56 0.51 -21.81
N THR A 170 -18.08 0.57 -23.03
CA THR A 170 -17.92 1.80 -23.82
C THR A 170 -18.81 1.72 -25.04
N PHE A 171 -19.72 2.68 -25.18
CA PHE A 171 -20.63 2.77 -26.31
C PHE A 171 -20.46 4.11 -27.04
N THR A 172 -20.00 4.07 -28.29
CA THR A 172 -19.85 5.22 -29.16
C THR A 172 -21.17 5.42 -29.90
N MET A 173 -22.02 6.31 -29.40
CA MET A 173 -23.35 6.56 -29.97
C MET A 173 -23.29 7.27 -31.30
N ILE A 174 -22.43 8.27 -31.39
CA ILE A 174 -22.08 9.05 -32.63
C ILE A 174 -20.63 9.51 -32.50
N ASP A 175 -20.01 9.97 -33.58
CA ASP A 175 -18.58 10.37 -33.62
C ASP A 175 -18.11 11.29 -32.46
N ASN A 176 -19.01 12.10 -31.93
CA ASN A 176 -18.72 13.06 -30.88
C ASN A 176 -19.34 12.72 -29.52
N LEU A 177 -19.98 11.56 -29.33
CA LEU A 177 -20.62 11.16 -28.07
C LEU A 177 -20.29 9.72 -27.70
N ILE A 178 -19.51 9.58 -26.63
CA ILE A 178 -19.13 8.29 -26.07
C ILE A 178 -19.78 8.17 -24.69
N LEU A 179 -20.52 7.10 -24.46
CA LEU A 179 -21.07 6.73 -23.15
C LEU A 179 -20.18 5.64 -22.54
N LYS A 180 -19.82 5.81 -21.27
CA LYS A 180 -19.06 4.82 -20.51
C LYS A 180 -19.78 4.49 -19.22
N ALA A 181 -19.85 3.20 -18.89
CA ALA A 181 -20.33 2.72 -17.62
C ALA A 181 -19.38 1.63 -17.10
N SER A 182 -19.15 1.59 -15.80
CA SER A 182 -18.36 0.52 -15.19
C SER A 182 -18.92 0.15 -13.83
N TYR A 183 -18.77 -1.11 -13.47
CA TYR A 183 -19.05 -1.66 -12.15
C TYR A 183 -17.87 -2.49 -11.70
N GLY A 184 -17.48 -2.37 -10.43
CA GLY A 184 -16.41 -3.17 -9.85
C GLY A 184 -16.56 -3.28 -8.34
N GLN A 185 -16.12 -4.40 -7.81
CA GLN A 185 -15.91 -4.59 -6.38
C GLN A 185 -14.42 -4.41 -6.10
N GLY A 186 -14.11 -3.51 -5.16
CA GLY A 186 -12.74 -3.29 -4.68
C GLY A 186 -12.64 -3.71 -3.23
N PHE A 187 -11.50 -4.25 -2.87
CA PHE A 187 -11.14 -4.59 -1.51
C PHE A 187 -9.90 -3.79 -1.09
N ARG A 188 -9.86 -3.40 0.18
CA ARG A 188 -8.69 -2.82 0.82
C ARG A 188 -8.39 -3.60 2.09
N ALA A 189 -7.25 -4.27 2.14
CA ALA A 189 -6.78 -4.94 3.35
C ALA A 189 -6.60 -3.93 4.50
N PRO A 190 -6.86 -4.33 5.75
CA PRO A 190 -6.55 -3.52 6.93
C PRO A 190 -5.08 -3.10 6.94
N GLU A 191 -4.79 -1.92 7.47
CA GLU A 191 -3.42 -1.45 7.62
C GLU A 191 -2.68 -2.29 8.68
N LEU A 192 -1.38 -2.55 8.46
CA LEU A 192 -0.57 -3.36 9.38
C LEU A 192 -0.53 -2.74 10.78
N SER A 193 -0.45 -1.41 10.87
CA SER A 193 -0.53 -0.68 12.14
C SER A 193 -1.83 -0.91 12.91
N SER A 194 -2.93 -1.20 12.23
CA SER A 194 -4.22 -1.50 12.88
C SER A 194 -4.36 -2.95 13.32
N LEU A 195 -3.54 -3.85 12.79
CA LEU A 195 -3.57 -5.28 13.13
C LEU A 195 -2.55 -5.64 14.21
N TYR A 196 -1.43 -4.92 14.27
CA TYR A 196 -0.28 -5.25 15.11
C TYR A 196 0.09 -4.14 16.13
N GLY A 197 -0.64 -3.00 16.15
CA GLY A 197 -0.44 -1.85 17.04
C GLY A 197 -1.28 -1.84 18.33
#